data_eca793d9a68ae21562b5f3cdad39dfb7
#
_entry.id   eca793d9a68ae21562b5f3cdad39dfb7
#
_cell.length_a   1.000
_cell.length_b   1.000
_cell.length_c   1.000
_cell.angle_alpha   90.00
_cell.angle_beta   90.00
_cell.angle_gamma   90.00
#
_symmetry.space_group_name_H-M   'P 1'
#
loop_
_entity.id
_entity.type
_entity.pdbx_description
1 polymer ?
#
loop_
_entity_poly.entity_id
_entity_poly.type
_entity_poly.pdbx_seq_one_letter_code
_entity_poly.pdbx_strand_id
1 'polypeptide(L)'
;MKARRLFFGFVIGFDLLFLIYVLGPRVEGVSMDVTLPELDFTVENVDGYLKEKEAQFPVKPNSESRVVWANTPGEKTAYAVVYLHGWSASSEEGNPVHRKIAEDLGANLICRA
;
A
#
# COMPACT_ATOMS: atom_id res chain seq x y z
N MET A 1 0.59 -20.45 -50.69
CA MET A 1 1.70 -19.55 -50.27
C MET A 1 1.35 -18.60 -49.13
N LYS A 2 0.16 -17.98 -49.06
CA LYS A 2 -0.23 -17.05 -48.00
C LYS A 2 -0.31 -17.70 -46.59
N ALA A 3 -0.92 -18.89 -46.48
CA ALA A 3 -1.06 -19.60 -45.20
C ALA A 3 0.29 -19.95 -44.54
N ARG A 4 1.26 -20.36 -45.34
CA ARG A 4 2.62 -20.69 -44.86
C ARG A 4 3.34 -19.44 -44.31
N ARG A 5 3.19 -18.29 -44.98
CA ARG A 5 3.76 -17.03 -44.48
C ARG A 5 3.11 -16.57 -43.16
N LEU A 6 1.80 -16.72 -43.05
CA LEU A 6 1.05 -16.45 -41.84
C LEU A 6 1.51 -17.35 -40.68
N PHE A 7 1.68 -18.64 -40.92
CA PHE A 7 2.18 -19.60 -39.94
C PHE A 7 3.58 -19.23 -39.42
N PHE A 8 4.52 -18.93 -40.36
CA PHE A 8 5.86 -18.48 -39.95
C PHE A 8 5.84 -17.17 -39.17
N GLY A 9 4.98 -16.21 -39.53
CA GLY A 9 4.82 -14.97 -38.78
C GLY A 9 4.31 -15.21 -37.36
N PHE A 10 3.37 -16.15 -37.17
CA PHE A 10 2.86 -16.53 -35.87
C PHE A 10 3.94 -17.21 -35.02
N VAL A 11 4.72 -18.12 -35.55
CA VAL A 11 5.81 -18.79 -34.83
C VAL A 11 6.85 -17.77 -34.37
N ILE A 12 7.31 -16.90 -35.29
CA ILE A 12 8.29 -15.84 -34.92
C ILE A 12 7.75 -14.92 -33.86
N GLY A 13 6.47 -14.53 -33.94
CA GLY A 13 5.84 -13.70 -32.93
C GLY A 13 5.77 -14.36 -31.54
N PHE A 14 5.46 -15.65 -31.53
CA PHE A 14 5.42 -16.44 -30.29
C PHE A 14 6.81 -16.60 -29.67
N ASP A 15 7.82 -16.91 -30.49
CA ASP A 15 9.22 -17.02 -30.05
C ASP A 15 9.73 -15.69 -29.47
N LEU A 16 9.36 -14.57 -30.08
CA LEU A 16 9.75 -13.24 -29.61
C LEU A 16 9.11 -12.93 -28.24
N LEU A 17 7.81 -13.24 -28.07
CA LEU A 17 7.12 -13.09 -26.80
C LEU A 17 7.71 -13.99 -25.73
N PHE A 18 8.05 -15.23 -26.07
CA PHE A 18 8.70 -16.16 -25.16
C PHE A 18 10.08 -15.65 -24.73
N LEU A 19 10.86 -15.10 -25.68
CA LEU A 19 12.15 -14.50 -25.39
C LEU A 19 12.03 -13.29 -24.44
N ILE A 20 11.05 -12.41 -24.68
CA ILE A 20 10.75 -11.28 -23.79
C ILE A 20 10.37 -11.79 -22.39
N TYR A 21 9.57 -12.84 -22.29
CA TYR A 21 9.21 -13.44 -21.01
C TYR A 21 10.42 -14.03 -20.26
N VAL A 22 11.33 -14.71 -20.97
CA VAL A 22 12.50 -15.35 -20.34
C VAL A 22 13.59 -14.35 -19.97
N LEU A 23 13.82 -13.34 -20.82
CA LEU A 23 14.87 -12.32 -20.64
C LEU A 23 14.37 -11.04 -19.96
N GLY A 24 13.05 -10.90 -19.81
CA GLY A 24 12.44 -9.72 -19.17
C GLY A 24 12.87 -9.53 -17.72
N PRO A 25 12.67 -8.33 -17.18
CA PRO A 25 13.01 -8.03 -15.80
C PRO A 25 12.23 -8.96 -14.86
N ARG A 26 12.94 -9.64 -13.99
CA ARG A 26 12.35 -10.47 -12.94
C ARG A 26 12.28 -9.65 -11.66
N VAL A 27 11.16 -9.76 -10.96
CA VAL A 27 11.06 -9.23 -9.62
C VAL A 27 11.99 -10.06 -8.74
N GLU A 28 12.99 -9.42 -8.15
CA GLU A 28 13.82 -10.06 -7.13
C GLU A 28 12.92 -10.48 -5.97
N GLY A 29 13.17 -11.67 -5.43
CA GLY A 29 12.40 -12.16 -4.29
C GLY A 29 12.51 -11.17 -3.13
N VAL A 30 11.38 -10.72 -2.62
CA VAL A 30 11.35 -9.85 -1.45
C VAL A 30 11.99 -10.61 -0.30
N SER A 31 13.10 -10.09 0.22
CA SER A 31 13.67 -10.58 1.46
C SER A 31 12.63 -10.36 2.57
N MET A 32 12.05 -11.43 3.09
CA MET A 32 11.20 -11.35 4.27
C MET A 32 12.09 -11.25 5.50
N ASP A 33 12.60 -10.06 5.75
CA ASP A 33 13.20 -9.76 7.04
C ASP A 33 12.04 -9.59 8.04
N VAL A 34 11.92 -10.53 8.97
CA VAL A 34 10.91 -10.53 10.05
C VAL A 34 11.33 -9.71 11.26
N THR A 35 12.50 -9.11 11.24
CA THR A 35 12.90 -8.17 12.30
C THR A 35 12.11 -6.88 12.15
N LEU A 36 11.26 -6.58 13.14
CA LEU A 36 10.59 -5.30 13.21
C LEU A 36 11.65 -4.22 13.49
N PRO A 37 11.66 -3.13 12.71
CA PRO A 37 12.54 -2.01 13.01
C PRO A 37 12.22 -1.43 14.39
N GLU A 38 13.20 -0.94 15.09
CA GLU A 38 13.01 -0.22 16.33
C GLU A 38 12.19 1.04 16.05
N LEU A 39 11.10 1.23 16.80
CA LEU A 39 10.20 2.36 16.58
C LEU A 39 10.78 3.59 17.29
N ASP A 40 10.97 4.65 16.53
CA ASP A 40 11.45 5.95 17.00
C ASP A 40 10.31 6.91 17.37
N PHE A 41 9.10 6.39 17.55
CA PHE A 41 7.92 7.17 17.91
C PHE A 41 7.09 6.46 18.98
N THR A 42 6.28 7.26 19.68
CA THR A 42 5.30 6.82 20.66
C THR A 42 3.90 7.19 20.21
N VAL A 43 2.88 6.70 20.90
CA VAL A 43 1.48 7.03 20.58
C VAL A 43 1.23 8.55 20.68
N GLU A 44 1.89 9.23 21.62
CA GLU A 44 1.71 10.66 21.84
C GLU A 44 2.25 11.51 20.70
N ASN A 45 3.27 11.05 19.97
CA ASN A 45 3.90 11.81 18.90
C ASN A 45 3.68 11.23 17.48
N VAL A 46 2.83 10.20 17.34
CA VAL A 46 2.60 9.51 16.06
C VAL A 46 2.10 10.44 14.96
N ASP A 47 1.27 11.43 15.27
CA ASP A 47 0.80 12.42 14.28
C ASP A 47 1.95 13.25 13.70
N GLY A 48 2.88 13.65 14.57
CA GLY A 48 4.11 14.36 14.15
C GLY A 48 5.00 13.48 13.27
N TYR A 49 5.21 12.25 13.69
CA TYR A 49 5.98 11.25 12.94
C TYR A 49 5.40 11.01 11.53
N LEU A 50 4.08 10.82 11.41
CA LEU A 50 3.43 10.62 10.12
C LEU A 50 3.62 11.82 9.20
N LYS A 51 3.44 13.04 9.70
CA LYS A 51 3.66 14.28 8.93
C LYS A 51 5.11 14.44 8.46
N GLU A 52 6.07 14.14 9.32
CA GLU A 52 7.48 14.22 8.97
C GLU A 52 7.86 13.21 7.87
N LYS A 53 7.37 11.99 7.96
CA LYS A 53 7.60 10.97 6.94
C LYS A 53 6.95 11.35 5.60
N GLU A 54 5.75 11.90 5.62
CA GLU A 54 5.06 12.34 4.41
C GLU A 54 5.67 13.57 3.75
N ALA A 55 6.27 14.47 4.54
CA ALA A 55 6.92 15.66 3.99
C ALA A 55 8.03 15.37 2.97
N GLN A 56 8.51 14.12 2.94
CA GLN A 56 9.51 13.64 2.00
C GLN A 56 8.93 13.27 0.61
N PHE A 57 7.61 13.21 0.47
CA PHE A 57 6.93 12.76 -0.74
C PHE A 57 5.79 13.71 -1.13
N PRO A 58 5.48 13.84 -2.43
CA PRO A 58 4.30 14.57 -2.87
C PRO A 58 3.03 13.75 -2.58
N VAL A 59 2.29 14.12 -1.55
CA VAL A 59 1.01 13.51 -1.20
C VAL A 59 -0.14 14.29 -1.84
N LYS A 60 -1.12 13.59 -2.39
CA LYS A 60 -2.31 14.23 -2.96
C LYS A 60 -3.17 14.82 -1.83
N PRO A 61 -3.82 15.96 -2.05
CA PRO A 61 -4.77 16.51 -1.09
C PRO A 61 -5.85 15.49 -0.68
N ASN A 62 -6.13 15.40 0.60
CA ASN A 62 -7.07 14.46 1.25
C ASN A 62 -6.64 12.98 1.21
N SER A 63 -5.38 12.71 0.87
CA SER A 63 -4.81 11.34 0.92
C SER A 63 -3.74 11.21 2.00
N GLU A 64 -3.59 12.21 2.84
CA GLU A 64 -2.57 12.25 3.89
C GLU A 64 -2.80 11.14 4.94
N SER A 65 -1.70 10.61 5.45
CA SER A 65 -1.74 9.71 6.61
C SER A 65 -2.29 10.43 7.83
N ARG A 66 -3.16 9.77 8.55
CA ARG A 66 -3.78 10.38 9.74
C ARG A 66 -4.18 9.33 10.75
N VAL A 67 -4.24 9.74 12.01
CA VAL A 67 -4.87 8.97 13.07
C VAL A 67 -6.24 9.59 13.34
N VAL A 68 -7.27 8.74 13.31
CA VAL A 68 -8.59 9.09 13.83
C VAL A 68 -8.66 8.53 15.25
N TRP A 69 -8.61 9.43 16.21
CA TRP A 69 -8.60 9.08 17.62
C TRP A 69 -10.00 8.70 18.10
N ALA A 70 -10.12 7.57 18.80
CA ALA A 70 -11.39 7.18 19.41
C ALA A 70 -11.76 8.09 20.60
N ASN A 71 -10.74 8.55 21.32
CA ASN A 71 -10.86 9.41 22.51
C ASN A 71 -9.93 10.62 22.37
N THR A 72 -9.15 10.89 23.40
CA THR A 72 -8.17 11.98 23.40
C THR A 72 -7.00 11.67 22.47
N PRO A 73 -6.53 12.64 21.65
CA PRO A 73 -5.30 12.47 20.87
C PRO A 73 -4.11 12.05 21.74
N GLY A 74 -3.37 11.04 21.26
CA GLY A 74 -2.23 10.48 22.00
C GLY A 74 -2.59 9.39 23.02
N GLU A 75 -3.88 9.08 23.21
CA GLU A 75 -4.32 8.04 24.14
C GLU A 75 -4.35 6.67 23.46
N LYS A 76 -3.83 5.65 24.15
CA LYS A 76 -3.90 4.25 23.70
C LYS A 76 -5.30 3.68 23.92
N THR A 77 -5.76 2.92 22.93
CA THR A 77 -6.98 2.12 23.02
C THR A 77 -6.67 0.63 23.11
N ALA A 78 -7.62 -0.18 23.55
CA ALA A 78 -7.43 -1.63 23.66
C ALA A 78 -7.12 -2.30 22.31
N TYR A 79 -7.65 -1.73 21.22
CA TYR A 79 -7.44 -2.17 19.85
C TYR A 79 -7.01 -0.98 18.98
N ALA A 80 -6.24 -1.23 17.94
CA ALA A 80 -5.96 -0.26 16.89
C ALA A 80 -6.35 -0.88 15.54
N VAL A 81 -7.04 -0.11 14.72
CA VAL A 81 -7.37 -0.48 13.34
C VAL A 81 -6.40 0.23 12.42
N VAL A 82 -5.73 -0.52 11.56
CA VAL A 82 -4.85 0.03 10.53
C VAL A 82 -5.47 -0.27 9.17
N TYR A 83 -5.78 0.79 8.42
CA TYR A 83 -6.29 0.66 7.07
C TYR A 83 -5.17 0.90 6.05
N LEU A 84 -4.89 -0.13 5.25
CA LEU A 84 -3.96 -0.06 4.13
C LEU A 84 -4.78 -0.14 2.85
N HIS A 85 -4.73 0.93 2.06
CA HIS A 85 -5.44 0.99 0.78
C HIS A 85 -4.74 0.18 -0.31
N GLY A 86 -5.48 -0.16 -1.39
CA GLY A 86 -4.95 -0.84 -2.56
C GLY A 86 -4.04 0.04 -3.43
N TRP A 87 -3.45 -0.56 -4.45
CA TRP A 87 -2.61 0.14 -5.42
C TRP A 87 -3.37 1.30 -6.08
N SER A 88 -2.76 2.46 -6.13
CA SER A 88 -3.32 3.73 -6.67
C SER A 88 -4.61 4.24 -6.02
N ALA A 89 -5.02 3.68 -4.88
CA ALA A 89 -6.15 4.13 -4.09
C ALA A 89 -5.73 5.15 -3.01
N SER A 90 -6.65 5.50 -2.14
CA SER A 90 -6.41 6.30 -0.95
C SER A 90 -7.17 5.73 0.25
N SER A 91 -6.93 6.28 1.43
CA SER A 91 -7.66 5.88 2.64
C SER A 91 -9.18 6.07 2.53
N GLU A 92 -9.67 6.92 1.62
CA GLU A 92 -11.11 7.14 1.39
C GLU A 92 -11.80 5.98 0.68
N GLU A 93 -11.04 5.07 0.03
CA GLU A 93 -11.62 3.87 -0.60
C GLU A 93 -12.34 2.98 0.41
N GLY A 94 -11.82 2.87 1.64
CA GLY A 94 -12.43 2.08 2.71
C GLY A 94 -13.58 2.77 3.44
N ASN A 95 -13.88 4.03 3.12
CA ASN A 95 -14.91 4.80 3.83
C ASN A 95 -16.33 4.39 3.38
N PRO A 96 -17.29 4.18 4.30
CA PRO A 96 -17.21 4.38 5.75
C PRO A 96 -16.82 3.13 6.56
N VAL A 97 -16.52 2.00 5.93
CA VAL A 97 -16.41 0.69 6.59
C VAL A 97 -15.32 0.67 7.67
N HIS A 98 -14.10 1.08 7.33
CA HIS A 98 -12.99 1.08 8.28
C HIS A 98 -13.22 2.02 9.48
N ARG A 99 -13.90 3.16 9.25
CA ARG A 99 -14.27 4.09 10.33
C ARG A 99 -15.29 3.47 11.27
N LYS A 100 -16.31 2.83 10.69
CA LYS A 100 -17.34 2.18 11.49
C LYS A 100 -16.81 1.01 12.31
N ILE A 101 -15.90 0.22 11.75
CA ILE A 101 -15.22 -0.86 12.49
C ILE A 101 -14.44 -0.27 13.68
N ALA A 102 -13.67 0.79 13.45
CA ALA A 102 -12.91 1.43 14.53
C ALA A 102 -13.82 2.01 15.61
N GLU A 103 -14.92 2.66 15.23
CA GLU A 103 -15.93 3.20 16.13
C GLU A 103 -16.58 2.10 16.97
N ASP A 104 -17.06 1.02 16.33
CA ASP A 104 -17.72 -0.10 17.00
C ASP A 104 -16.78 -0.82 17.99
N LEU A 105 -15.46 -0.79 17.74
CA LEU A 105 -14.43 -1.35 18.62
C LEU A 105 -13.91 -0.35 19.69
N GLY A 106 -14.29 0.91 19.61
CA GLY A 106 -13.67 1.98 20.40
C GLY A 106 -12.16 2.09 20.16
N ALA A 107 -11.72 1.86 18.92
CA ALA A 107 -10.34 1.76 18.53
C ALA A 107 -9.83 3.02 17.83
N ASN A 108 -8.56 3.36 18.03
CA ASN A 108 -7.87 4.33 17.17
C ASN A 108 -7.75 3.75 15.75
N LEU A 109 -8.03 4.58 14.74
CA LEU A 109 -7.88 4.20 13.34
C LEU A 109 -6.69 4.93 12.71
N ILE A 110 -5.76 4.17 12.15
CA ILE A 110 -4.62 4.68 11.40
C ILE A 110 -4.89 4.47 9.91
N CYS A 111 -4.97 5.57 9.16
CA CYS A 111 -5.05 5.57 7.71
C CYS A 111 -3.68 6.00 7.15
N ARG A 112 -3.13 5.25 6.21
CA ARG A 112 -1.85 5.57 5.60
C ARG A 112 -2.04 6.06 4.16
N ALA A 113 -1.19 7.06 3.75
CA ALA A 113 -1.09 7.52 2.37
C ALA A 113 -0.36 6.51 1.48
#